data_79bcd988de8e27beb064dd868e13d621
#
_entry.id   79bcd988de8e27beb064dd868e13d621
#
_cell.length_a   1.000
_cell.length_b   1.000
_cell.length_c   1.000
_cell.angle_alpha   90.00
_cell.angle_beta   90.00
_cell.angle_gamma   90.00
#
_symmetry.space_group_name_H-M   'P 1'
#
loop_
_entity.id
_entity.type
_entity.pdbx_description
1 polymer ?
#
loop_
_entity_poly.entity_id
_entity_poly.type
_entity_poly.pdbx_seq_one_letter_code
_entity_poly.pdbx_strand_id
1 'polypeptide(L)'
;MLDKFKLKNIKFALFTKSKLQGVDGNKSANSSLSDLSKKFSDFFSSKISKINATTEEVVGIDISHEAIHVAQTSKKNDEKWVLDKFSYRFLDQTKLKENLLETPDYLVSEITLALANANITTKNVALSIPVTSAIIRVVTSPLMTEEELKNAVETNSLWENLIQLSDNLNDYSIFHQVINRDTAKNLMDILFVASKLSDVNGYSALFKKAGLNPIIIDVRCFTLKNAVDERAKTRLLFKDTKEQEPQSAILEFGIEENYVIIIHNSIPIITDIFLRPQEKSILQAVTENNITQEAEDLIRRYTLQIKQAIADYESKFQAKISDIKIITSLKNYEIFLKMFKNNILNIGVNILDPLSEVTIPEYNKEKIDIKNKSPFTSAIGLAYRKLDVFGYYKFVTAVKNINLLPNRDAIRQQAKFKFLSGFAFKNFAIGLVALYIFLTAFSFLRIQYNNKKLEQFAAIEVEFSKINAIYSPINRQVNLLKQSSQIGTTLRSNQDSSYQTLVQISNSTQPRVRFSKIEYDGNLSIKIEGTAFSDQDILNFVAALNKQKTIASATLSSVSAAGQQQGLSAAPSKAFVILCQVRPS
;
A
#
# COMPACT_ATOMS: atom_id res chain seq x y z
N MET A 1 9.40 -23.57 0.48
CA MET A 1 10.21 -22.62 -0.33
C MET A 1 9.70 -21.18 -0.14
N LEU A 2 9.48 -20.74 1.11
CA LEU A 2 8.90 -19.45 1.47
C LEU A 2 9.44 -18.97 2.84
N ASP A 3 10.75 -19.17 3.04
CA ASP A 3 11.42 -18.77 4.29
C ASP A 3 12.72 -18.05 3.97
N LYS A 4 12.64 -16.86 3.39
CA LYS A 4 13.78 -15.92 3.30
C LYS A 4 13.34 -14.53 2.79
N PHE A 5 12.40 -13.90 3.46
CA PHE A 5 12.31 -12.43 3.39
C PHE A 5 12.30 -11.85 4.81
N LYS A 6 13.45 -11.90 5.45
CA LYS A 6 13.79 -10.98 6.52
C LYS A 6 13.98 -9.61 5.90
N LEU A 7 12.94 -8.79 5.93
CA LEU A 7 13.04 -7.35 5.72
C LEU A 7 13.79 -6.72 6.89
N LYS A 8 15.12 -6.86 6.88
CA LYS A 8 16.00 -6.00 7.64
C LYS A 8 15.91 -4.59 7.05
N ASN A 9 15.45 -3.67 7.89
CA ASN A 9 15.76 -2.24 7.85
C ASN A 9 15.89 -1.62 6.45
N ILE A 10 14.76 -1.29 5.82
CA ILE A 10 14.73 -0.23 4.82
C ILE A 10 14.93 1.09 5.60
N LYS A 11 16.19 1.43 5.84
CA LYS A 11 16.58 2.80 6.09
C LYS A 11 16.20 3.58 4.84
N PHE A 12 15.25 4.46 4.99
CA PHE A 12 14.96 5.50 4.01
C PHE A 12 16.19 6.43 3.93
N ALA A 13 17.21 5.99 3.20
CA ALA A 13 18.33 6.81 2.78
C ALA A 13 18.06 7.19 1.32
N LEU A 14 17.15 8.11 1.12
CA LEU A 14 16.96 8.80 -0.14
C LEU A 14 17.45 10.24 0.01
N PHE A 15 18.48 10.52 -0.78
CA PHE A 15 19.02 11.84 -1.06
C PHE A 15 19.82 12.53 0.06
N THR A 16 21.12 12.27 0.07
CA THR A 16 22.13 13.36 0.03
C THR A 16 23.52 12.78 -0.17
N LYS A 17 24.05 12.85 -1.35
CA LYS A 17 25.48 13.06 -1.63
C LYS A 17 25.64 13.62 -3.05
N SER A 18 25.39 14.89 -3.20
CA SER A 18 26.07 15.68 -4.20
C SER A 18 27.11 16.54 -3.47
N LYS A 19 28.35 16.31 -3.82
CA LYS A 19 29.50 17.13 -3.45
C LYS A 19 29.20 18.60 -3.74
N LEU A 20 29.28 19.45 -2.74
CA LEU A 20 29.70 20.82 -2.87
C LEU A 20 30.74 21.05 -1.78
N GLN A 21 31.98 21.13 -2.20
CA GLN A 21 33.08 21.67 -1.42
C GLN A 21 32.92 23.17 -1.32
N GLY A 22 33.07 23.68 -0.11
CA GLY A 22 33.53 25.01 0.21
C GLY A 22 32.43 26.06 0.29
N VAL A 23 32.05 26.38 1.51
CA VAL A 23 32.09 27.73 2.11
C VAL A 23 31.71 27.59 3.59
N ASP A 24 32.57 28.06 4.47
CA ASP A 24 32.34 28.24 5.91
C ASP A 24 31.15 29.18 6.16
N GLY A 25 30.27 28.79 7.06
CA GLY A 25 29.26 29.72 7.53
C GLY A 25 28.01 29.12 8.16
N ASN A 26 28.01 29.00 9.46
CA ASN A 26 26.86 29.16 10.35
C ASN A 26 25.90 28.03 10.72
N LYS A 27 25.82 27.88 12.03
CA LYS A 27 25.04 27.00 12.90
C LYS A 27 23.50 27.11 12.82
N SER A 28 22.88 27.46 11.70
CA SER A 28 21.42 27.65 11.64
C SER A 28 20.65 26.67 10.72
N ALA A 29 21.36 25.83 9.97
CA ALA A 29 20.70 24.94 8.99
C ALA A 29 20.18 23.61 9.59
N ASN A 30 20.66 23.18 10.76
CA ASN A 30 20.23 21.92 11.38
C ASN A 30 18.91 22.01 12.15
N SER A 31 18.45 23.19 12.55
CA SER A 31 17.15 23.38 13.21
C SER A 31 15.97 23.36 12.21
N SER A 32 16.18 23.80 10.99
CA SER A 32 15.11 23.86 9.97
C SER A 32 14.74 22.48 9.39
N LEU A 33 15.69 21.57 9.29
CA LEU A 33 15.46 20.21 8.79
C LEU A 33 14.75 19.32 9.83
N SER A 34 15.06 19.49 11.12
CA SER A 34 14.38 18.81 12.21
C SER A 34 12.94 19.31 12.39
N ASP A 35 12.72 20.62 12.23
CA ASP A 35 11.38 21.23 12.28
C ASP A 35 10.54 20.87 11.05
N LEU A 36 11.14 20.77 9.87
CA LEU A 36 10.47 20.28 8.67
C LEU A 36 10.09 18.80 8.81
N SER A 37 10.97 17.96 9.36
CA SER A 37 10.69 16.56 9.60
C SER A 37 9.60 16.36 10.66
N LYS A 38 9.58 17.16 11.73
CA LYS A 38 8.50 17.18 12.72
C LYS A 38 7.19 17.66 12.11
N LYS A 39 7.16 18.78 11.40
CA LYS A 39 5.96 19.28 10.71
C LYS A 39 5.45 18.29 9.67
N PHE A 40 6.34 17.58 8.97
CA PHE A 40 5.96 16.53 8.03
C PHE A 40 5.41 15.29 8.76
N SER A 41 6.01 14.89 9.87
CA SER A 41 5.53 13.84 10.75
C SER A 41 4.15 14.19 11.34
N ASP A 42 3.98 15.41 11.85
CA ASP A 42 2.73 15.88 12.44
C ASP A 42 1.62 16.04 11.38
N PHE A 43 1.95 16.54 10.20
CA PHE A 43 1.03 16.60 9.06
C PHE A 43 0.64 15.20 8.58
N PHE A 44 1.60 14.27 8.49
CA PHE A 44 1.34 12.88 8.11
C PHE A 44 0.51 12.17 9.19
N SER A 45 0.84 12.34 10.46
CA SER A 45 0.08 11.75 11.57
C SER A 45 -1.34 12.30 11.66
N SER A 46 -1.54 13.61 11.47
CA SER A 46 -2.86 14.23 11.46
C SER A 46 -3.70 13.81 10.24
N LYS A 47 -3.09 13.66 9.07
CA LYS A 47 -3.79 13.12 7.89
C LYS A 47 -4.06 11.62 8.01
N ILE A 48 -3.13 10.84 8.53
CA ILE A 48 -3.32 9.40 8.75
C ILE A 48 -4.37 9.15 9.82
N SER A 49 -4.45 9.95 10.89
CA SER A 49 -5.53 9.85 11.87
C SER A 49 -6.91 10.14 11.26
N LYS A 50 -6.99 11.07 10.31
CA LYS A 50 -8.22 11.34 9.55
C LYS A 50 -8.56 10.22 8.55
N ILE A 51 -7.53 9.58 7.96
CA ILE A 51 -7.70 8.45 7.05
C ILE A 51 -8.13 7.17 7.82
N ASN A 52 -7.71 7.01 9.09
CA ASN A 52 -8.23 5.95 9.97
C ASN A 52 -9.75 6.03 10.20
N ALA A 53 -10.38 7.16 9.89
CA ALA A 53 -11.83 7.30 9.93
C ALA A 53 -12.56 6.52 8.82
N THR A 54 -11.85 6.06 7.79
CA THR A 54 -12.40 5.30 6.66
C THR A 54 -12.04 3.80 6.69
N THR A 55 -11.47 3.30 7.80
CA THR A 55 -11.19 1.88 7.96
C THR A 55 -12.46 1.04 8.11
N GLU A 56 -12.36 -0.21 7.72
CA GLU A 56 -13.42 -1.22 7.62
C GLU A 56 -14.50 -1.08 8.70
N GLU A 57 -15.75 -1.12 8.26
CA GLU A 57 -16.92 -1.10 9.16
C GLU A 57 -16.85 -2.24 10.17
N VAL A 58 -17.14 -1.93 11.41
CA VAL A 58 -17.14 -2.88 12.52
C VAL A 58 -18.55 -2.96 13.07
N VAL A 59 -19.02 -4.16 13.31
CA VAL A 59 -20.30 -4.41 13.99
C VAL A 59 -20.02 -4.69 15.46
N GLY A 60 -20.68 -3.97 16.34
CA GLY A 60 -20.67 -4.24 17.77
C GLY A 60 -21.72 -5.30 18.10
N ILE A 61 -21.29 -6.39 18.72
CA ILE A 61 -22.19 -7.47 19.17
C ILE A 61 -21.94 -7.74 20.64
N ASP A 62 -22.97 -7.57 21.42
CA ASP A 62 -23.00 -7.84 22.85
C ASP A 62 -23.92 -9.02 23.14
N ILE A 63 -23.43 -9.99 23.91
CA ILE A 63 -24.17 -11.19 24.29
C ILE A 63 -24.28 -11.21 25.82
N SER A 64 -25.50 -11.21 26.31
CA SER A 64 -25.84 -11.47 27.71
C SER A 64 -26.68 -12.75 27.81
N HIS A 65 -26.96 -13.18 29.01
CA HIS A 65 -27.90 -14.30 29.21
C HIS A 65 -29.31 -13.96 28.73
N GLU A 66 -29.71 -12.69 28.76
CA GLU A 66 -31.05 -12.26 28.40
C GLU A 66 -31.25 -12.07 26.90
N ALA A 67 -30.23 -11.51 26.23
CA ALA A 67 -30.36 -11.12 24.81
C ALA A 67 -29.01 -10.95 24.10
N ILE A 68 -29.10 -10.99 22.80
CA ILE A 68 -28.01 -10.54 21.87
C ILE A 68 -28.42 -9.18 21.35
N HIS A 69 -27.52 -8.19 21.48
CA HIS A 69 -27.68 -6.86 20.92
C HIS A 69 -26.63 -6.62 19.84
N VAL A 70 -27.06 -6.10 18.70
CA VAL A 70 -26.19 -5.83 17.55
C VAL A 70 -26.37 -4.37 17.13
N ALA A 71 -25.27 -3.68 16.92
CA ALA A 71 -25.27 -2.30 16.42
C ALA A 71 -24.16 -2.08 15.39
N GLN A 72 -24.46 -1.31 14.36
CA GLN A 72 -23.48 -0.80 13.39
C GLN A 72 -23.66 0.70 13.29
N THR A 73 -22.57 1.44 13.44
CA THR A 73 -22.58 2.90 13.43
C THR A 73 -21.56 3.43 12.46
N SER A 74 -21.89 4.54 11.82
CA SER A 74 -20.97 5.33 11.00
C SER A 74 -20.85 6.75 11.53
N LYS A 75 -19.80 7.45 11.09
CA LYS A 75 -19.59 8.85 11.44
C LYS A 75 -19.47 9.65 10.16
N LYS A 76 -20.45 10.51 9.88
CA LYS A 76 -20.41 11.41 8.72
C LYS A 76 -19.66 12.69 9.09
N ASN A 77 -18.66 13.04 8.28
CA ASN A 77 -17.90 14.31 8.36
C ASN A 77 -17.33 14.63 9.74
N ASP A 78 -16.90 13.60 10.50
CA ASP A 78 -16.34 13.72 11.86
C ASP A 78 -17.26 14.38 12.93
N GLU A 79 -18.54 14.57 12.65
CA GLU A 79 -19.43 15.29 13.56
C GLU A 79 -20.29 14.38 14.44
N LYS A 80 -21.33 13.78 13.89
CA LYS A 80 -22.25 12.95 14.68
C LYS A 80 -22.21 11.48 14.31
N TRP A 81 -22.36 10.63 15.30
CA TRP A 81 -22.58 9.21 15.07
C TRP A 81 -23.97 8.97 14.50
N VAL A 82 -24.08 8.08 13.54
CA VAL A 82 -25.33 7.62 12.93
C VAL A 82 -25.48 6.14 13.23
N LEU A 83 -26.65 5.73 13.71
CA LEU A 83 -26.99 4.32 13.88
C LEU A 83 -27.49 3.75 12.56
N ASP A 84 -26.60 3.14 11.80
CA ASP A 84 -26.94 2.62 10.48
C ASP A 84 -27.82 1.38 10.55
N LYS A 85 -27.47 0.45 11.44
CA LYS A 85 -28.17 -0.82 11.61
C LYS A 85 -28.15 -1.25 13.07
N PHE A 86 -29.21 -1.90 13.48
CA PHE A 86 -29.30 -2.51 14.81
C PHE A 86 -30.27 -3.67 14.80
N SER A 87 -30.10 -4.56 15.75
CA SER A 87 -31.00 -5.67 16.01
C SER A 87 -30.81 -6.16 17.43
N TYR A 88 -31.81 -6.85 17.94
CA TYR A 88 -31.74 -7.58 19.19
C TYR A 88 -32.54 -8.88 19.11
N ARG A 89 -32.13 -9.85 19.92
CA ARG A 89 -32.84 -11.11 20.05
C ARG A 89 -32.81 -11.54 21.50
N PHE A 90 -33.99 -11.75 22.07
CA PHE A 90 -34.10 -12.37 23.38
C PHE A 90 -33.72 -13.84 23.28
N LEU A 91 -32.94 -14.30 24.25
CA LEU A 91 -32.51 -15.68 24.36
C LEU A 91 -33.47 -16.51 25.20
N ASP A 92 -33.67 -17.74 24.79
CA ASP A 92 -34.50 -18.70 25.53
C ASP A 92 -33.66 -19.29 26.67
N GLN A 93 -34.02 -18.92 27.90
CA GLN A 93 -33.32 -19.31 29.13
C GLN A 93 -33.30 -20.84 29.33
N THR A 94 -34.28 -21.56 28.77
CA THR A 94 -34.33 -23.03 28.88
C THR A 94 -33.26 -23.73 28.04
N LYS A 95 -32.71 -23.04 27.06
CA LYS A 95 -31.67 -23.55 26.15
C LYS A 95 -30.27 -23.11 26.55
N LEU A 96 -30.16 -22.21 27.52
CA LEU A 96 -28.86 -21.71 27.98
C LEU A 96 -28.39 -22.49 29.19
N LYS A 97 -27.08 -22.63 29.30
CA LYS A 97 -26.40 -23.06 30.51
C LYS A 97 -25.84 -21.86 31.26
N GLU A 98 -25.42 -22.07 32.49
CA GLU A 98 -24.82 -21.03 33.32
C GLU A 98 -23.62 -20.38 32.59
N ASN A 99 -22.77 -21.19 31.92
CA ASN A 99 -21.77 -20.65 31.04
C ASN A 99 -22.29 -20.63 29.60
N LEU A 100 -22.42 -19.44 29.01
CA LEU A 100 -22.90 -19.25 27.64
C LEU A 100 -22.08 -20.03 26.60
N LEU A 101 -20.78 -20.21 26.82
CA LEU A 101 -19.87 -20.91 25.90
C LEU A 101 -20.16 -22.43 25.81
N GLU A 102 -20.99 -22.97 26.73
CA GLU A 102 -21.39 -24.38 26.69
C GLU A 102 -22.55 -24.67 25.74
N THR A 103 -23.17 -23.62 25.18
CA THR A 103 -24.28 -23.72 24.22
C THR A 103 -23.98 -23.05 22.87
N PRO A 104 -22.83 -23.35 22.24
CA PRO A 104 -22.36 -22.59 21.10
C PRO A 104 -23.27 -22.69 19.88
N ASP A 105 -23.88 -23.83 19.60
CA ASP A 105 -24.74 -24.03 18.43
C ASP A 105 -26.00 -23.19 18.49
N TYR A 106 -26.62 -23.09 19.66
CA TYR A 106 -27.77 -22.23 19.87
C TYR A 106 -27.40 -20.75 19.70
N LEU A 107 -26.31 -20.30 20.31
CA LEU A 107 -25.85 -18.92 20.20
C LEU A 107 -25.44 -18.55 18.76
N VAL A 108 -24.78 -19.44 18.03
CA VAL A 108 -24.45 -19.22 16.61
C VAL A 108 -25.71 -18.99 15.78
N SER A 109 -26.75 -19.78 16.02
CA SER A 109 -28.04 -19.62 15.34
C SER A 109 -28.66 -18.25 15.65
N GLU A 110 -28.70 -17.86 16.92
CA GLU A 110 -29.28 -16.59 17.35
C GLU A 110 -28.48 -15.38 16.88
N ILE A 111 -27.14 -15.45 16.87
CA ILE A 111 -26.26 -14.40 16.29
C ILE A 111 -26.57 -14.25 14.79
N THR A 112 -26.66 -15.36 14.06
CA THR A 112 -26.93 -15.33 12.62
C THR A 112 -28.29 -14.71 12.32
N LEU A 113 -29.31 -15.04 13.10
CA LEU A 113 -30.65 -14.45 12.99
C LEU A 113 -30.63 -12.95 13.35
N ALA A 114 -29.89 -12.56 14.38
CA ALA A 114 -29.78 -11.14 14.76
C ALA A 114 -29.15 -10.30 13.63
N LEU A 115 -28.10 -10.82 12.99
CA LEU A 115 -27.45 -10.16 11.85
C LEU A 115 -28.37 -10.07 10.62
N ALA A 116 -29.11 -11.16 10.34
CA ALA A 116 -30.07 -11.19 9.24
C ALA A 116 -31.20 -10.16 9.45
N ASN A 117 -31.74 -10.06 10.68
CA ASN A 117 -32.80 -9.09 11.03
C ASN A 117 -32.36 -7.63 10.81
N ALA A 118 -31.07 -7.34 10.98
CA ALA A 118 -30.50 -6.01 10.73
C ALA A 118 -29.97 -5.82 9.30
N ASN A 119 -30.03 -6.84 8.44
CA ASN A 119 -29.42 -6.83 7.11
C ASN A 119 -27.91 -6.45 7.16
N ILE A 120 -27.19 -7.00 8.14
CA ILE A 120 -25.76 -6.76 8.31
C ILE A 120 -24.98 -7.75 7.45
N THR A 121 -24.13 -7.22 6.56
CA THR A 121 -23.25 -7.98 5.66
C THR A 121 -21.78 -7.92 6.07
N THR A 122 -21.43 -7.00 6.96
CA THR A 122 -20.09 -6.80 7.49
C THR A 122 -19.67 -8.00 8.33
N LYS A 123 -18.50 -8.56 8.05
CA LYS A 123 -17.98 -9.73 8.77
C LYS A 123 -17.10 -9.36 9.96
N ASN A 124 -16.51 -8.16 9.98
CA ASN A 124 -15.66 -7.73 11.08
C ASN A 124 -16.48 -7.33 12.29
N VAL A 125 -16.20 -7.96 13.42
CA VAL A 125 -16.98 -7.74 14.64
C VAL A 125 -16.09 -7.35 15.82
N ALA A 126 -16.63 -6.45 16.65
CA ALA A 126 -16.18 -6.20 18.00
C ALA A 126 -17.18 -6.84 18.96
N LEU A 127 -16.68 -7.55 19.94
CA LEU A 127 -17.50 -8.19 20.97
C LEU A 127 -16.97 -7.89 22.37
N SER A 128 -17.80 -8.08 23.38
CA SER A 128 -17.41 -7.97 24.79
C SER A 128 -17.50 -9.32 25.49
N ILE A 129 -16.61 -9.49 26.47
CA ILE A 129 -16.71 -10.55 27.46
C ILE A 129 -17.27 -9.97 28.76
N PRO A 130 -17.89 -10.80 29.60
CA PRO A 130 -18.37 -10.38 30.92
C PRO A 130 -17.26 -9.80 31.80
N VAL A 131 -17.62 -8.86 32.69
CA VAL A 131 -16.64 -8.29 33.64
C VAL A 131 -16.08 -9.36 34.57
N THR A 132 -16.92 -10.32 34.94
CA THR A 132 -16.55 -11.47 35.79
C THR A 132 -15.49 -12.38 35.18
N SER A 133 -15.34 -12.36 33.85
CA SER A 133 -14.29 -13.11 33.12
C SER A 133 -12.99 -12.31 32.98
N ALA A 134 -12.89 -11.11 33.56
CA ALA A 134 -11.73 -10.24 33.40
C ALA A 134 -11.14 -9.81 34.75
N ILE A 135 -9.81 -9.73 34.79
CA ILE A 135 -9.05 -9.14 35.88
C ILE A 135 -8.65 -7.74 35.44
N ILE A 136 -9.13 -6.73 36.17
CA ILE A 136 -8.86 -5.33 35.88
C ILE A 136 -8.12 -4.73 37.07
N ARG A 137 -6.93 -4.19 36.84
CA ARG A 137 -6.10 -3.55 37.88
C ARG A 137 -5.41 -2.31 37.32
N VAL A 138 -5.24 -1.33 38.17
CA VAL A 138 -4.32 -0.23 37.93
C VAL A 138 -3.11 -0.45 38.84
N VAL A 139 -1.96 -0.56 38.24
CA VAL A 139 -0.69 -0.81 38.96
C VAL A 139 0.23 0.38 38.79
N THR A 140 0.82 0.83 39.90
CA THR A 140 1.82 1.90 39.91
C THR A 140 3.21 1.29 39.82
N SER A 141 4.02 1.76 38.91
CA SER A 141 5.36 1.29 38.60
C SER A 141 6.33 2.49 38.54
N PRO A 142 7.63 2.29 38.73
CA PRO A 142 8.62 3.31 38.39
C PRO A 142 8.46 3.77 36.93
N LEU A 143 8.83 5.03 36.69
CA LEU A 143 8.77 5.58 35.33
C LEU A 143 9.77 4.86 34.43
N MET A 144 9.28 4.28 33.36
CA MET A 144 10.04 3.53 32.36
C MET A 144 9.94 4.19 31.00
N THR A 145 11.00 4.06 30.21
CA THR A 145 10.95 4.34 28.76
C THR A 145 10.07 3.32 28.03
N GLU A 146 9.74 3.56 26.80
CA GLU A 146 8.93 2.61 26.00
C GLU A 146 9.66 1.27 25.77
N GLU A 147 10.99 1.32 25.61
CA GLU A 147 11.81 0.11 25.43
C GLU A 147 11.90 -0.71 26.73
N GLU A 148 12.11 -0.05 27.85
CA GLU A 148 12.13 -0.71 29.16
C GLU A 148 10.78 -1.34 29.50
N LEU A 149 9.68 -0.60 29.27
CA LEU A 149 8.33 -1.13 29.48
C LEU A 149 8.06 -2.33 28.56
N LYS A 150 8.45 -2.24 27.30
CA LYS A 150 8.29 -3.35 26.36
C LYS A 150 9.04 -4.59 26.82
N ASN A 151 10.28 -4.44 27.21
CA ASN A 151 11.10 -5.56 27.73
C ASN A 151 10.50 -6.15 29.02
N ALA A 152 10.07 -5.30 29.96
CA ALA A 152 9.45 -5.74 31.20
C ALA A 152 8.13 -6.50 30.98
N VAL A 153 7.38 -6.12 29.95
CA VAL A 153 6.15 -6.83 29.54
C VAL A 153 6.47 -8.14 28.83
N GLU A 154 7.43 -8.16 27.90
CA GLU A 154 7.80 -9.35 27.15
C GLU A 154 8.41 -10.44 28.04
N THR A 155 9.11 -10.05 29.11
CA THR A 155 9.68 -10.97 30.10
C THR A 155 8.71 -11.35 31.21
N ASN A 156 7.48 -10.84 31.20
CA ASN A 156 6.46 -10.96 32.28
C ASN A 156 6.90 -10.43 33.64
N SER A 157 8.13 -9.92 33.79
CA SER A 157 8.68 -9.46 35.06
C SER A 157 7.88 -8.33 35.71
N LEU A 158 7.22 -7.51 34.91
CA LEU A 158 6.35 -6.46 35.39
C LEU A 158 5.10 -7.02 36.11
N TRP A 159 4.53 -8.08 35.59
CA TRP A 159 3.26 -8.64 36.06
C TRP A 159 3.46 -9.59 37.23
N GLU A 160 4.51 -10.40 37.21
CA GLU A 160 4.84 -11.32 38.29
C GLU A 160 4.99 -10.62 39.63
N ASN A 161 5.58 -9.42 39.62
CA ASN A 161 5.80 -8.66 40.84
C ASN A 161 4.60 -7.81 41.29
N LEU A 162 3.77 -7.37 40.36
CA LEU A 162 2.69 -6.40 40.63
C LEU A 162 1.31 -7.04 40.73
N ILE A 163 1.13 -8.22 40.15
CA ILE A 163 -0.17 -8.88 40.07
C ILE A 163 -0.05 -10.33 40.51
N GLN A 164 -0.62 -10.62 41.66
CA GLN A 164 -0.70 -11.99 42.16
C GLN A 164 -1.86 -12.69 41.45
N LEU A 165 -1.56 -13.47 40.43
CA LEU A 165 -2.50 -14.39 39.77
C LEU A 165 -2.33 -15.78 40.39
N SER A 166 -3.46 -16.49 40.53
CA SER A 166 -3.46 -17.88 41.03
C SER A 166 -2.89 -18.87 40.01
N ASP A 167 -2.94 -18.51 38.71
CA ASP A 167 -2.59 -19.35 37.58
C ASP A 167 -1.39 -18.77 36.82
N ASN A 168 -0.86 -19.53 35.86
CA ASN A 168 0.26 -19.09 35.03
C ASN A 168 -0.18 -17.93 34.13
N LEU A 169 0.66 -16.88 34.04
CA LEU A 169 0.42 -15.72 33.18
C LEU A 169 0.22 -16.09 31.69
N ASN A 170 0.82 -17.19 31.26
CA ASN A 170 0.69 -17.68 29.88
C ASN A 170 -0.73 -18.20 29.55
N ASP A 171 -1.54 -18.47 30.57
CA ASP A 171 -2.94 -18.91 30.40
C ASP A 171 -3.90 -17.73 30.23
N TYR A 172 -3.36 -16.51 30.23
CA TYR A 172 -4.14 -15.28 30.09
C TYR A 172 -3.82 -14.53 28.81
N SER A 173 -4.84 -13.93 28.23
CA SER A 173 -4.68 -12.83 27.28
C SER A 173 -4.58 -11.53 28.06
N ILE A 174 -3.47 -10.83 27.91
CA ILE A 174 -3.17 -9.62 28.66
C ILE A 174 -3.19 -8.40 27.74
N PHE A 175 -3.88 -7.36 28.15
CA PHE A 175 -3.81 -6.03 27.59
C PHE A 175 -3.27 -5.08 28.66
N HIS A 176 -2.39 -4.16 28.28
CA HIS A 176 -1.89 -3.12 29.16
C HIS A 176 -1.85 -1.77 28.44
N GLN A 177 -2.01 -0.71 29.22
CA GLN A 177 -1.90 0.67 28.71
C GLN A 177 -1.38 1.58 29.82
N VAL A 178 -0.40 2.42 29.52
CA VAL A 178 0.02 3.50 30.41
C VAL A 178 -1.09 4.56 30.43
N ILE A 179 -1.62 4.85 31.60
CA ILE A 179 -2.73 5.77 31.80
C ILE A 179 -2.32 7.09 32.42
N ASN A 180 -1.19 7.10 33.15
CA ASN A 180 -0.63 8.29 33.77
C ASN A 180 0.89 8.20 33.81
N ARG A 181 1.59 9.33 33.70
CA ARG A 181 3.03 9.48 33.88
C ARG A 181 3.30 10.67 34.78
N ASP A 182 3.70 10.42 36.01
CA ASP A 182 4.11 11.44 36.97
C ASP A 182 5.64 11.55 36.98
N THR A 183 6.16 12.48 36.17
CA THR A 183 7.60 12.73 36.07
C THR A 183 8.16 13.34 37.34
N ALA A 184 7.35 14.03 38.15
CA ALA A 184 7.83 14.63 39.41
C ALA A 184 8.08 13.59 40.47
N LYS A 185 7.25 12.53 40.50
CA LYS A 185 7.41 11.41 41.47
C LYS A 185 8.20 10.24 40.88
N ASN A 186 8.60 10.31 39.63
CA ASN A 186 9.23 9.21 38.90
C ASN A 186 8.36 7.92 38.88
N LEU A 187 7.05 8.06 38.73
CA LEU A 187 6.07 6.98 38.74
C LEU A 187 5.22 7.01 37.50
N MET A 188 4.67 5.86 37.13
CA MET A 188 3.63 5.74 36.13
C MET A 188 2.56 4.74 36.55
N ASP A 189 1.33 5.00 36.14
CA ASP A 189 0.20 4.10 36.35
C ASP A 189 -0.11 3.35 35.06
N ILE A 190 -0.22 2.04 35.17
CA ILE A 190 -0.49 1.14 34.08
C ILE A 190 -1.82 0.43 34.33
N LEU A 191 -2.75 0.55 33.40
CA LEU A 191 -3.93 -0.29 33.38
C LEU A 191 -3.54 -1.68 32.89
N PHE A 192 -3.86 -2.67 33.68
CA PHE A 192 -3.73 -4.08 33.36
C PHE A 192 -5.12 -4.68 33.21
N VAL A 193 -5.36 -5.36 32.11
CA VAL A 193 -6.60 -6.11 31.83
C VAL A 193 -6.22 -7.48 31.34
N ALA A 194 -6.70 -8.52 31.98
CA ALA A 194 -6.44 -9.89 31.60
C ALA A 194 -7.71 -10.74 31.65
N SER A 195 -7.78 -11.73 30.78
CA SER A 195 -8.82 -12.76 30.81
C SER A 195 -8.21 -14.10 30.43
N LYS A 196 -8.79 -15.20 30.93
CA LYS A 196 -8.33 -16.53 30.58
C LYS A 196 -8.39 -16.77 29.07
N LEU A 197 -7.33 -17.35 28.52
CA LEU A 197 -7.26 -17.66 27.09
C LEU A 197 -8.38 -18.62 26.66
N SER A 198 -8.82 -19.50 27.56
CA SER A 198 -9.97 -20.37 27.32
C SER A 198 -11.22 -19.58 26.96
N ASP A 199 -11.53 -18.53 27.75
CA ASP A 199 -12.74 -17.73 27.57
C ASP A 199 -12.63 -16.88 26.30
N VAL A 200 -11.51 -16.17 26.14
CA VAL A 200 -11.25 -15.33 24.95
C VAL A 200 -11.31 -16.16 23.66
N ASN A 201 -10.69 -17.35 23.67
CA ASN A 201 -10.72 -18.26 22.54
C ASN A 201 -12.12 -18.87 22.32
N GLY A 202 -12.86 -19.16 23.39
CA GLY A 202 -14.23 -19.65 23.35
C GLY A 202 -15.15 -18.65 22.65
N TYR A 203 -15.16 -17.38 23.09
CA TYR A 203 -15.91 -16.32 22.42
C TYR A 203 -15.43 -16.10 20.97
N SER A 204 -14.13 -16.08 20.73
CA SER A 204 -13.59 -15.95 19.36
C SER A 204 -14.05 -17.10 18.45
N ALA A 205 -14.06 -18.35 18.95
CA ALA A 205 -14.48 -19.53 18.20
C ALA A 205 -15.99 -19.49 17.89
N LEU A 206 -16.81 -19.05 18.87
CA LEU A 206 -18.26 -18.87 18.71
C LEU A 206 -18.56 -17.96 17.51
N PHE A 207 -17.95 -16.79 17.46
CA PHE A 207 -18.18 -15.84 16.37
C PHE A 207 -17.61 -16.32 15.03
N LYS A 208 -16.46 -17.00 15.03
CA LYS A 208 -15.91 -17.62 13.81
C LYS A 208 -16.83 -18.70 13.26
N LYS A 209 -17.46 -19.49 14.13
CA LYS A 209 -18.45 -20.49 13.74
C LYS A 209 -19.70 -19.87 13.12
N ALA A 210 -20.08 -18.66 13.55
CA ALA A 210 -21.14 -17.85 12.92
C ALA A 210 -20.69 -17.18 11.60
N GLY A 211 -19.49 -17.46 11.07
CA GLY A 211 -18.96 -16.89 9.83
C GLY A 211 -18.44 -15.46 9.95
N LEU A 212 -18.22 -15.00 11.17
CA LEU A 212 -17.73 -13.67 11.48
C LEU A 212 -16.22 -13.66 11.76
N ASN A 213 -15.63 -12.46 11.67
CA ASN A 213 -14.23 -12.23 11.94
C ASN A 213 -14.06 -11.34 13.17
N PRO A 214 -13.83 -11.90 14.36
CA PRO A 214 -13.55 -11.11 15.55
C PRO A 214 -12.24 -10.34 15.39
N ILE A 215 -12.32 -9.01 15.43
CA ILE A 215 -11.14 -8.14 15.35
C ILE A 215 -10.87 -7.41 16.68
N ILE A 216 -11.88 -7.30 17.54
CA ILE A 216 -11.79 -6.70 18.87
C ILE A 216 -12.55 -7.57 19.85
N ILE A 217 -11.89 -7.95 20.95
CA ILE A 217 -12.53 -8.50 22.14
C ILE A 217 -12.25 -7.54 23.29
N ASP A 218 -13.30 -6.90 23.77
CA ASP A 218 -13.26 -5.92 24.86
C ASP A 218 -13.88 -6.52 26.13
N VAL A 219 -13.80 -5.83 27.24
CA VAL A 219 -14.55 -6.17 28.45
C VAL A 219 -15.77 -5.25 28.56
N ARG A 220 -16.92 -5.78 28.96
CA ARG A 220 -18.20 -5.09 28.96
C ARG A 220 -18.17 -3.71 29.64
N CYS A 221 -17.52 -3.57 30.78
CA CYS A 221 -17.41 -2.28 31.48
C CYS A 221 -16.71 -1.19 30.63
N PHE A 222 -15.74 -1.54 29.81
CA PHE A 222 -15.08 -0.57 28.93
C PHE A 222 -15.94 -0.23 27.70
N THR A 223 -16.77 -1.16 27.24
CA THR A 223 -17.73 -0.86 26.17
C THR A 223 -18.81 0.12 26.65
N LEU A 224 -19.31 -0.06 27.87
CA LEU A 224 -20.22 0.88 28.49
C LEU A 224 -19.59 2.27 28.65
N LYS A 225 -18.35 2.30 29.15
CA LYS A 225 -17.56 3.53 29.23
C LYS A 225 -17.42 4.21 27.85
N ASN A 226 -17.09 3.45 26.81
CA ASN A 226 -16.92 4.00 25.47
C ASN A 226 -18.19 4.65 24.94
N ALA A 227 -19.35 4.03 25.19
CA ALA A 227 -20.64 4.60 24.80
C ALA A 227 -20.93 5.94 25.52
N VAL A 228 -20.65 6.00 26.83
CA VAL A 228 -20.86 7.21 27.64
C VAL A 228 -19.87 8.32 27.23
N ASP A 229 -18.60 7.99 27.06
CA ASP A 229 -17.57 8.96 26.64
C ASP A 229 -17.86 9.58 25.27
N GLU A 230 -18.23 8.76 24.28
CA GLU A 230 -18.53 9.28 22.93
C GLU A 230 -19.83 10.10 22.92
N ARG A 231 -20.83 9.74 23.76
CA ARG A 231 -22.02 10.55 23.99
C ARG A 231 -21.65 11.91 24.57
N ALA A 232 -20.85 11.94 25.63
CA ALA A 232 -20.40 13.18 26.27
C ALA A 232 -19.64 14.09 25.30
N LYS A 233 -18.74 13.53 24.49
CA LYS A 233 -18.01 14.28 23.45
C LYS A 233 -18.96 14.86 22.40
N THR A 234 -19.91 14.08 21.90
CA THR A 234 -20.89 14.54 20.92
C THR A 234 -21.69 15.70 21.47
N ARG A 235 -22.14 15.61 22.74
CA ARG A 235 -22.87 16.68 23.41
C ARG A 235 -22.05 17.96 23.53
N LEU A 236 -20.75 17.87 23.90
CA LEU A 236 -19.87 19.03 24.03
C LEU A 236 -19.60 19.73 22.68
N LEU A 237 -19.64 18.99 21.58
CA LEU A 237 -19.44 19.56 20.23
C LEU A 237 -20.67 20.34 19.73
N PHE A 238 -21.87 20.02 20.21
CA PHE A 238 -23.13 20.56 19.67
C PHE A 238 -23.95 21.43 20.65
N LYS A 239 -23.55 21.49 21.89
CA LYS A 239 -24.19 22.39 22.89
C LYS A 239 -23.20 23.50 23.26
N ASP A 240 -23.62 24.73 23.11
CA ASP A 240 -22.84 25.92 23.46
C ASP A 240 -22.58 26.06 24.99
N THR A 241 -23.10 25.15 25.80
CA THR A 241 -22.87 25.12 27.23
C THR A 241 -21.55 24.42 27.56
N LYS A 242 -20.55 25.19 27.98
CA LYS A 242 -19.31 24.71 28.59
C LYS A 242 -19.49 24.05 29.96
N GLU A 243 -20.70 23.81 30.41
CA GLU A 243 -20.97 23.12 31.67
C GLU A 243 -20.51 21.68 31.56
N GLN A 244 -19.50 21.33 32.34
CA GLN A 244 -19.10 19.94 32.52
C GLN A 244 -20.29 19.16 33.04
N GLU A 245 -20.61 18.04 32.40
CA GLU A 245 -21.63 17.13 32.97
C GLU A 245 -21.22 16.75 34.39
N PRO A 246 -22.18 16.77 35.31
CA PRO A 246 -21.92 16.30 36.65
C PRO A 246 -21.49 14.84 36.61
N GLN A 247 -20.55 14.48 37.48
CA GLN A 247 -20.00 13.15 37.52
C GLN A 247 -21.10 12.12 37.80
N SER A 248 -21.25 11.15 36.92
CA SER A 248 -22.27 10.12 37.01
C SER A 248 -21.65 8.77 37.30
N ALA A 249 -22.33 7.97 38.11
CA ALA A 249 -22.06 6.54 38.19
C ALA A 249 -22.93 5.78 37.17
N ILE A 250 -22.41 4.71 36.64
CA ILE A 250 -23.11 3.77 35.75
C ILE A 250 -23.40 2.52 36.60
N LEU A 251 -24.64 2.13 36.72
CA LEU A 251 -25.06 0.89 37.38
C LEU A 251 -25.48 -0.11 36.31
N GLU A 252 -24.73 -1.19 36.15
CA GLU A 252 -25.21 -2.39 35.46
C GLU A 252 -26.04 -3.19 36.47
N PHE A 253 -27.30 -3.38 36.16
CA PHE A 253 -28.24 -4.09 37.00
C PHE A 253 -28.94 -5.19 36.21
N GLY A 254 -28.50 -6.43 36.39
CA GLY A 254 -28.98 -7.60 35.66
C GLY A 254 -29.10 -8.85 36.51
N ILE A 255 -29.32 -9.97 35.90
CA ILE A 255 -29.35 -11.26 36.57
C ILE A 255 -27.92 -11.76 36.85
N GLU A 256 -27.01 -11.63 35.88
CA GLU A 256 -25.65 -12.16 35.97
C GLU A 256 -24.61 -11.08 36.26
N GLU A 257 -24.75 -9.91 35.71
CA GLU A 257 -23.79 -8.82 35.90
C GLU A 257 -24.39 -7.69 36.75
N ASN A 258 -23.74 -7.38 37.85
CA ASN A 258 -24.18 -6.38 38.83
C ASN A 258 -22.94 -5.63 39.35
N TYR A 259 -22.76 -4.41 38.90
CA TYR A 259 -21.62 -3.58 39.34
C TYR A 259 -21.89 -2.10 39.12
N VAL A 260 -21.20 -1.28 39.90
CA VAL A 260 -21.14 0.18 39.72
C VAL A 260 -19.83 0.53 39.01
N ILE A 261 -19.89 1.34 37.96
CA ILE A 261 -18.75 1.92 37.29
C ILE A 261 -18.76 3.42 37.53
N ILE A 262 -17.65 3.95 38.05
CA ILE A 262 -17.42 5.39 38.13
C ILE A 262 -16.18 5.72 37.28
N ILE A 263 -16.32 6.63 36.33
CA ILE A 263 -15.22 6.99 35.44
C ILE A 263 -14.44 8.14 36.07
N HIS A 264 -13.23 7.85 36.53
CA HIS A 264 -12.30 8.84 37.07
C HIS A 264 -11.10 9.02 36.16
N ASN A 265 -10.85 10.23 35.66
CA ASN A 265 -9.74 10.51 34.75
C ASN A 265 -9.65 9.53 33.57
N SER A 266 -10.77 9.20 32.96
CA SER A 266 -10.90 8.22 31.88
C SER A 266 -10.64 6.76 32.28
N ILE A 267 -10.50 6.45 33.56
CA ILE A 267 -10.31 5.10 34.08
C ILE A 267 -11.63 4.66 34.75
N PRO A 268 -12.18 3.50 34.39
CA PRO A 268 -13.32 2.96 35.10
C PRO A 268 -12.89 2.37 36.44
N ILE A 269 -13.51 2.84 37.51
CA ILE A 269 -13.43 2.24 38.83
C ILE A 269 -14.68 1.38 38.95
N ILE A 270 -14.47 0.08 39.14
CA ILE A 270 -15.52 -0.92 39.14
C ILE A 270 -15.68 -1.46 40.56
N THR A 271 -16.91 -1.47 41.05
CA THR A 271 -17.27 -2.09 42.32
C THR A 271 -18.41 -3.08 42.08
N ASP A 272 -18.10 -4.36 42.30
CA ASP A 272 -19.12 -5.40 42.18
C ASP A 272 -20.19 -5.26 43.24
N ILE A 273 -21.44 -5.47 42.84
CA ILE A 273 -22.59 -5.51 43.74
C ILE A 273 -23.02 -6.97 43.87
N PHE A 274 -22.89 -7.50 45.04
CA PHE A 274 -23.16 -8.92 45.26
C PHE A 274 -24.64 -9.24 45.25
N LEU A 275 -25.02 -10.16 44.37
CA LEU A 275 -26.36 -10.74 44.26
C LEU A 275 -26.27 -12.25 44.56
N ARG A 276 -27.06 -12.71 45.55
CA ARG A 276 -27.08 -14.15 45.90
C ARG A 276 -27.82 -14.93 44.83
N PRO A 277 -27.49 -16.23 44.62
CA PRO A 277 -28.18 -17.05 43.62
C PRO A 277 -29.69 -17.09 43.77
N GLN A 278 -30.22 -17.18 45.04
CA GLN A 278 -31.67 -17.16 45.31
C GLN A 278 -32.33 -15.82 44.97
N GLU A 279 -31.59 -14.73 45.02
CA GLU A 279 -32.11 -13.37 44.75
C GLU A 279 -32.30 -13.13 43.24
N LYS A 280 -31.62 -13.88 42.38
CA LYS A 280 -31.84 -13.84 40.93
C LYS A 280 -33.28 -14.22 40.56
N SER A 281 -33.82 -15.26 41.18
CA SER A 281 -35.20 -15.70 40.97
C SER A 281 -36.22 -14.69 41.49
N ILE A 282 -35.92 -14.00 42.62
CA ILE A 282 -36.76 -12.92 43.14
C ILE A 282 -36.85 -11.76 42.14
N LEU A 283 -35.71 -11.33 41.56
CA LEU A 283 -35.70 -10.27 40.55
C LEU A 283 -36.50 -10.63 39.30
N GLN A 284 -36.45 -11.90 38.87
CA GLN A 284 -37.23 -12.38 37.73
C GLN A 284 -38.74 -12.47 38.01
N ALA A 285 -39.12 -12.74 39.24
CA ALA A 285 -40.50 -12.91 39.65
C ALA A 285 -41.25 -11.59 39.92
N VAL A 286 -40.56 -10.46 40.06
CA VAL A 286 -41.14 -9.15 40.30
C VAL A 286 -42.00 -8.73 39.12
N THR A 287 -43.27 -8.41 39.39
CA THR A 287 -44.22 -7.83 38.43
C THR A 287 -44.98 -6.68 39.10
N GLU A 288 -45.67 -5.86 38.32
CA GLU A 288 -46.48 -4.73 38.87
C GLU A 288 -47.50 -5.16 39.92
N ASN A 289 -48.03 -6.38 39.76
CA ASN A 289 -49.06 -6.94 40.68
C ASN A 289 -48.45 -7.83 41.78
N ASN A 290 -47.14 -8.09 41.74
CA ASN A 290 -46.46 -8.98 42.69
C ASN A 290 -45.10 -8.39 43.11
N ILE A 291 -45.16 -7.38 43.95
CA ILE A 291 -44.00 -6.82 44.64
C ILE A 291 -43.96 -7.44 46.03
N THR A 292 -43.06 -8.38 46.24
CA THR A 292 -42.91 -9.04 47.53
C THR A 292 -42.02 -8.23 48.47
N GLN A 293 -42.24 -8.38 49.79
CA GLN A 293 -41.37 -7.77 50.80
C GLN A 293 -39.92 -8.18 50.63
N GLU A 294 -39.67 -9.43 50.19
CA GLU A 294 -38.32 -9.94 49.89
C GLU A 294 -37.66 -9.15 48.76
N ALA A 295 -38.42 -8.77 47.72
CA ALA A 295 -37.89 -7.95 46.62
C ALA A 295 -37.56 -6.52 47.10
N GLU A 296 -38.37 -5.92 47.98
CA GLU A 296 -38.06 -4.62 48.57
C GLU A 296 -36.81 -4.67 49.45
N ASP A 297 -36.68 -5.69 50.28
CA ASP A 297 -35.53 -5.90 51.17
C ASP A 297 -34.25 -6.15 50.35
N LEU A 298 -34.37 -6.92 49.28
CA LEU A 298 -33.26 -7.14 48.33
C LEU A 298 -32.79 -5.82 47.70
N ILE A 299 -33.70 -5.02 47.16
CA ILE A 299 -33.36 -3.74 46.55
C ILE A 299 -32.81 -2.75 47.57
N ARG A 300 -33.31 -2.76 48.79
CA ARG A 300 -32.78 -1.95 49.90
C ARG A 300 -31.32 -2.32 50.18
N ARG A 301 -31.02 -3.60 50.35
CA ARG A 301 -29.64 -4.11 50.56
C ARG A 301 -28.76 -3.81 49.37
N TYR A 302 -29.26 -4.02 48.16
CA TYR A 302 -28.53 -3.72 46.92
C TYR A 302 -28.21 -2.21 46.86
N THR A 303 -29.15 -1.34 47.18
CA THR A 303 -28.93 0.10 47.25
C THR A 303 -27.89 0.52 48.29
N LEU A 304 -27.79 -0.17 49.42
CA LEU A 304 -26.76 0.10 50.41
C LEU A 304 -25.36 -0.18 49.86
N GLN A 305 -25.17 -1.25 49.09
CA GLN A 305 -23.90 -1.54 48.43
C GLN A 305 -23.55 -0.45 47.40
N ILE A 306 -24.54 0.03 46.61
CA ILE A 306 -24.30 1.15 45.66
C ILE A 306 -23.88 2.42 46.41
N LYS A 307 -24.59 2.77 47.50
CA LYS A 307 -24.22 3.93 48.31
C LYS A 307 -22.81 3.81 48.90
N GLN A 308 -22.43 2.62 49.35
CA GLN A 308 -21.09 2.36 49.88
C GLN A 308 -20.04 2.56 48.77
N ALA A 309 -20.24 1.99 47.59
CA ALA A 309 -19.32 2.15 46.46
C ALA A 309 -19.13 3.62 46.05
N ILE A 310 -20.24 4.41 46.09
CA ILE A 310 -20.17 5.84 45.80
C ILE A 310 -19.44 6.59 46.92
N ALA A 311 -19.75 6.30 48.20
CA ALA A 311 -19.11 6.94 49.33
C ALA A 311 -17.60 6.66 49.40
N ASP A 312 -17.17 5.44 49.09
CA ASP A 312 -15.75 5.05 49.01
C ASP A 312 -15.04 5.84 47.91
N TYR A 313 -15.68 5.99 46.74
CA TYR A 313 -15.19 6.80 45.66
C TYR A 313 -15.07 8.28 46.06
N GLU A 314 -16.15 8.88 46.58
CA GLU A 314 -16.21 10.29 46.98
C GLU A 314 -15.15 10.61 48.04
N SER A 315 -14.99 9.72 49.02
CA SER A 315 -13.96 9.82 50.07
C SER A 315 -12.53 9.79 49.51
N LYS A 316 -12.28 8.85 48.57
CA LYS A 316 -10.96 8.64 48.03
C LYS A 316 -10.52 9.75 47.05
N PHE A 317 -11.43 10.25 46.24
CA PHE A 317 -11.12 11.18 45.15
C PHE A 317 -11.61 12.61 45.38
N GLN A 318 -12.29 12.88 46.52
CA GLN A 318 -12.86 14.20 46.86
C GLN A 318 -13.78 14.76 45.74
N ALA A 319 -14.51 13.87 45.07
CA ALA A 319 -15.38 14.18 43.95
C ALA A 319 -16.79 13.66 44.24
N LYS A 320 -17.83 14.45 43.94
CA LYS A 320 -19.22 14.05 44.22
C LYS A 320 -19.89 13.43 43.00
N ILE A 321 -20.69 12.39 43.27
CA ILE A 321 -21.55 11.75 42.26
C ILE A 321 -22.97 12.33 42.40
N SER A 322 -23.48 12.90 41.34
CA SER A 322 -24.77 13.56 41.30
C SER A 322 -25.87 12.74 40.60
N ASP A 323 -25.49 11.75 39.81
CA ASP A 323 -26.44 10.97 39.01
C ASP A 323 -25.98 9.50 38.89
N ILE A 324 -26.94 8.59 38.92
CA ILE A 324 -26.76 7.16 38.65
C ILE A 324 -27.50 6.82 37.36
N LYS A 325 -26.79 6.35 36.37
CA LYS A 325 -27.35 5.90 35.08
C LYS A 325 -27.45 4.39 35.09
N ILE A 326 -28.67 3.86 35.12
CA ILE A 326 -28.91 2.41 35.18
C ILE A 326 -28.93 1.84 33.75
N ILE A 327 -28.26 0.73 33.59
CA ILE A 327 -28.33 -0.15 32.43
C ILE A 327 -28.91 -1.46 32.89
N THR A 328 -29.98 -1.92 32.26
CA THR A 328 -30.64 -3.16 32.66
C THR A 328 -31.42 -3.80 31.52
N SER A 329 -31.35 -5.11 31.42
CA SER A 329 -32.14 -5.94 30.50
C SER A 329 -33.41 -6.51 31.17
N LEU A 330 -33.65 -6.20 32.45
CA LEU A 330 -34.81 -6.68 33.17
C LEU A 330 -36.12 -6.11 32.60
N LYS A 331 -37.11 -6.96 32.38
CA LYS A 331 -38.39 -6.57 31.75
C LYS A 331 -39.15 -5.53 32.55
N ASN A 332 -39.15 -5.66 33.88
CA ASN A 332 -39.88 -4.79 34.81
C ASN A 332 -39.00 -3.68 35.41
N TYR A 333 -38.08 -3.15 34.62
CA TYR A 333 -37.08 -2.16 35.05
C TYR A 333 -37.73 -0.91 35.69
N GLU A 334 -38.93 -0.51 35.27
CA GLU A 334 -39.63 0.67 35.80
C GLU A 334 -39.95 0.53 37.30
N ILE A 335 -40.29 -0.69 37.74
CA ILE A 335 -40.51 -1.00 39.14
C ILE A 335 -39.22 -0.83 39.94
N PHE A 336 -38.14 -1.44 39.46
CA PHE A 336 -36.81 -1.32 40.09
C PHE A 336 -36.32 0.12 40.11
N LEU A 337 -36.53 0.86 39.03
CA LEU A 337 -36.19 2.29 38.96
C LEU A 337 -36.90 3.08 40.03
N LYS A 338 -38.21 2.81 40.24
CA LYS A 338 -39.01 3.44 41.30
C LYS A 338 -38.46 3.06 42.68
N MET A 339 -38.15 1.80 42.91
CA MET A 339 -37.56 1.33 44.17
C MET A 339 -36.21 1.98 44.45
N PHE A 340 -35.33 2.09 43.45
CA PHE A 340 -34.04 2.78 43.59
C PHE A 340 -34.24 4.27 43.93
N LYS A 341 -35.15 4.97 43.25
CA LYS A 341 -35.45 6.38 43.52
C LYS A 341 -35.96 6.59 44.95
N ASN A 342 -36.76 5.68 45.46
CA ASN A 342 -37.26 5.76 46.82
C ASN A 342 -36.15 5.52 47.87
N ASN A 343 -35.16 4.73 47.54
CA ASN A 343 -34.06 4.39 48.45
C ASN A 343 -32.85 5.34 48.32
N ILE A 344 -32.69 6.06 47.20
CA ILE A 344 -31.56 6.98 46.92
C ILE A 344 -32.14 8.40 46.78
N LEU A 345 -32.16 9.17 47.85
CA LEU A 345 -32.85 10.46 47.90
C LEU A 345 -32.04 11.64 47.35
N ASN A 346 -30.71 11.61 47.45
CA ASN A 346 -29.84 12.77 47.18
C ASN A 346 -29.07 12.68 45.85
N ILE A 347 -29.27 11.61 45.09
CA ILE A 347 -28.60 11.36 43.80
C ILE A 347 -29.67 11.07 42.76
N GLY A 348 -29.57 11.68 41.60
CA GLY A 348 -30.46 11.40 40.47
C GLY A 348 -30.33 9.94 40.03
N VAL A 349 -31.46 9.26 39.78
CA VAL A 349 -31.46 7.88 39.30
C VAL A 349 -32.28 7.79 38.03
N ASN A 350 -31.63 7.46 36.92
CA ASN A 350 -32.27 7.45 35.61
C ASN A 350 -31.76 6.27 34.77
N ILE A 351 -32.58 5.80 33.83
CA ILE A 351 -32.16 4.82 32.84
C ILE A 351 -31.23 5.50 31.82
N LEU A 352 -30.13 4.86 31.49
CA LEU A 352 -29.24 5.33 30.46
C LEU A 352 -29.88 5.15 29.07
N ASP A 353 -30.00 6.22 28.31
CA ASP A 353 -30.30 6.13 26.87
C ASP A 353 -29.02 6.34 26.06
N PRO A 354 -28.42 5.26 25.47
CA PRO A 354 -27.21 5.36 24.71
C PRO A 354 -27.40 6.06 23.36
N LEU A 355 -28.65 6.23 22.91
CA LEU A 355 -28.99 6.78 21.60
C LEU A 355 -29.34 8.28 21.65
N SER A 356 -29.34 8.89 22.81
CA SER A 356 -29.80 10.29 22.98
C SER A 356 -29.01 11.32 22.14
N GLU A 357 -27.74 11.05 21.83
CA GLU A 357 -26.87 11.93 21.00
C GLU A 357 -26.49 11.29 19.66
N VAL A 358 -27.16 10.20 19.27
CA VAL A 358 -26.92 9.47 18.02
C VAL A 358 -28.01 9.84 17.03
N THR A 359 -27.63 10.11 15.79
CA THR A 359 -28.59 10.33 14.72
C THR A 359 -29.21 9.00 14.30
N ILE A 360 -30.55 8.92 14.39
CA ILE A 360 -31.30 7.74 13.97
C ILE A 360 -31.94 8.05 12.61
N PRO A 361 -31.57 7.33 11.53
CA PRO A 361 -32.25 7.47 10.25
C PRO A 361 -33.72 7.11 10.31
N GLU A 362 -34.53 7.72 9.46
CA GLU A 362 -35.99 7.56 9.46
C GLU A 362 -36.43 6.08 9.36
N TYR A 363 -35.72 5.30 8.53
CA TYR A 363 -36.02 3.87 8.35
C TYR A 363 -35.78 3.01 9.61
N ASN A 364 -35.06 3.55 10.60
CA ASN A 364 -34.80 2.88 11.88
C ASN A 364 -35.68 3.39 13.02
N LYS A 365 -36.33 4.54 12.88
CA LYS A 365 -37.08 5.16 13.98
C LYS A 365 -38.22 4.26 14.52
N GLU A 366 -39.00 3.68 13.62
CA GLU A 366 -40.09 2.78 14.00
C GLU A 366 -39.62 1.50 14.70
N LYS A 367 -38.45 0.99 14.26
CA LYS A 367 -37.88 -0.24 14.83
C LYS A 367 -37.28 -0.02 16.22
N ILE A 368 -36.90 1.21 16.55
CA ILE A 368 -36.19 1.58 17.78
C ILE A 368 -37.15 2.16 18.84
N ASP A 369 -38.45 2.12 18.58
CA ASP A 369 -39.47 2.52 19.55
C ASP A 369 -39.61 1.49 20.69
N ILE A 370 -38.47 1.26 21.36
CA ILE A 370 -38.34 0.39 22.52
C ILE A 370 -38.26 1.28 23.74
N LYS A 371 -39.12 1.04 24.74
CA LYS A 371 -39.13 1.83 25.97
C LYS A 371 -37.79 1.86 26.69
N ASN A 372 -37.14 0.72 26.82
CA ASN A 372 -35.80 0.60 27.43
C ASN A 372 -34.73 0.38 26.38
N LYS A 373 -33.92 1.40 26.12
CA LYS A 373 -32.79 1.35 25.17
C LYS A 373 -31.46 1.05 25.86
N SER A 374 -31.41 1.02 27.18
CA SER A 374 -30.16 0.87 27.94
C SER A 374 -29.38 -0.41 27.63
N PRO A 375 -30.01 -1.58 27.32
CA PRO A 375 -29.24 -2.79 26.98
C PRO A 375 -28.36 -2.65 25.72
N PHE A 376 -28.68 -1.71 24.82
CA PHE A 376 -27.87 -1.46 23.63
C PHE A 376 -26.55 -0.74 23.93
N THR A 377 -26.35 -0.25 25.17
CA THR A 377 -25.17 0.56 25.51
C THR A 377 -23.85 -0.15 25.16
N SER A 378 -23.74 -1.44 25.50
CA SER A 378 -22.52 -2.21 25.19
C SER A 378 -22.32 -2.39 23.69
N ALA A 379 -23.36 -2.81 22.95
CA ALA A 379 -23.26 -3.01 21.50
C ALA A 379 -22.92 -1.70 20.76
N ILE A 380 -23.47 -0.56 21.21
CA ILE A 380 -23.15 0.77 20.66
C ILE A 380 -21.71 1.17 21.00
N GLY A 381 -21.26 0.97 22.24
CA GLY A 381 -19.89 1.21 22.64
C GLY A 381 -18.88 0.37 21.88
N LEU A 382 -19.25 -0.86 21.50
CA LEU A 382 -18.49 -1.72 20.59
C LEU A 382 -18.51 -1.21 19.15
N ALA A 383 -19.67 -0.74 18.67
CA ALA A 383 -19.80 -0.21 17.30
C ALA A 383 -18.98 1.09 17.09
N TYR A 384 -18.69 1.83 18.14
CA TYR A 384 -17.79 2.98 18.10
C TYR A 384 -16.32 2.59 17.99
N ARG A 385 -16.00 1.30 18.19
CA ARG A 385 -14.62 0.82 18.14
C ARG A 385 -14.11 0.79 16.71
N LYS A 386 -12.86 1.18 16.56
CA LYS A 386 -12.11 1.07 15.32
C LYS A 386 -10.83 0.28 15.60
N LEU A 387 -10.42 -0.54 14.65
CA LEU A 387 -9.15 -1.23 14.77
C LEU A 387 -8.01 -0.20 14.74
N ASP A 388 -7.23 -0.13 15.81
CA ASP A 388 -6.06 0.73 15.88
C ASP A 388 -4.89 0.13 15.08
N VAL A 389 -4.94 0.31 13.76
CA VAL A 389 -3.98 -0.26 12.81
C VAL A 389 -2.55 0.21 13.08
N PHE A 390 -2.38 1.44 13.58
CA PHE A 390 -1.06 2.06 13.76
C PHE A 390 -0.56 2.08 15.21
N GLY A 391 -1.36 1.62 16.16
CA GLY A 391 -0.98 1.53 17.58
C GLY A 391 -0.95 2.88 18.30
N TYR A 392 -1.84 3.81 17.92
CA TYR A 392 -1.94 5.14 18.54
C TYR A 392 -2.34 5.11 20.01
N TYR A 393 -2.99 4.03 20.48
CA TYR A 393 -3.38 3.89 21.89
C TYR A 393 -2.18 4.01 22.85
N LYS A 394 -0.96 3.71 22.40
CA LYS A 394 0.26 3.84 23.19
C LYS A 394 0.61 5.29 23.55
N PHE A 395 0.13 6.23 22.74
CA PHE A 395 0.39 7.66 22.89
C PHE A 395 -0.74 8.44 23.54
N VAL A 396 -1.85 7.77 23.84
CA VAL A 396 -3.04 8.39 24.44
C VAL A 396 -3.14 7.96 25.90
N THR A 397 -3.15 8.94 26.81
CA THR A 397 -3.30 8.72 28.27
C THR A 397 -4.72 8.32 28.70
N ALA A 398 -5.70 8.29 27.79
CA ALA A 398 -7.05 7.84 28.09
C ALA A 398 -7.20 6.34 27.78
N VAL A 399 -7.93 5.63 28.65
CA VAL A 399 -8.25 4.22 28.45
C VAL A 399 -9.12 4.06 27.19
N LYS A 400 -8.50 3.62 26.13
CA LYS A 400 -9.14 3.36 24.83
C LYS A 400 -8.53 2.11 24.20
N ASN A 401 -9.30 1.47 23.33
CA ASN A 401 -8.80 0.41 22.47
C ASN A 401 -8.34 -0.88 23.16
N ILE A 402 -8.98 -1.24 24.28
CA ILE A 402 -8.74 -2.55 24.89
C ILE A 402 -9.08 -3.64 23.88
N ASN A 403 -8.16 -4.56 23.70
CA ASN A 403 -8.37 -5.71 22.83
C ASN A 403 -7.64 -6.93 23.41
N LEU A 404 -8.41 -7.89 23.86
CA LEU A 404 -7.92 -9.13 24.44
C LEU A 404 -7.68 -10.25 23.42
N LEU A 405 -7.78 -9.98 22.12
CA LEU A 405 -7.44 -10.97 21.09
C LEU A 405 -5.97 -11.37 21.20
N PRO A 406 -5.64 -12.66 21.32
CA PRO A 406 -4.25 -13.13 21.41
C PRO A 406 -3.41 -12.72 20.19
N ASN A 407 -3.99 -12.80 18.99
CA ASN A 407 -3.33 -12.48 17.71
C ASN A 407 -3.55 -11.05 17.23
N ARG A 408 -3.90 -10.11 18.14
CA ARG A 408 -4.20 -8.71 17.78
C ARG A 408 -3.07 -8.02 17.02
N ASP A 409 -1.82 -8.34 17.33
CA ASP A 409 -0.66 -7.75 16.65
C ASP A 409 -0.50 -8.26 15.22
N ALA A 410 -0.77 -9.54 14.98
CA ALA A 410 -0.79 -10.10 13.62
C ALA A 410 -1.94 -9.52 12.80
N ILE A 411 -3.14 -9.41 13.36
CA ILE A 411 -4.30 -8.78 12.72
C ILE A 411 -4.00 -7.31 12.39
N ARG A 412 -3.40 -6.58 13.32
CA ARG A 412 -2.99 -5.19 13.12
C ARG A 412 -1.95 -5.07 12.02
N GLN A 413 -0.94 -5.95 11.97
CA GLN A 413 0.07 -5.94 10.91
C GLN A 413 -0.55 -6.24 9.53
N GLN A 414 -1.45 -7.21 9.43
CA GLN A 414 -2.17 -7.52 8.19
C GLN A 414 -3.02 -6.33 7.73
N ALA A 415 -3.79 -5.72 8.63
CA ALA A 415 -4.59 -4.54 8.33
C ALA A 415 -3.71 -3.35 7.91
N LYS A 416 -2.56 -3.15 8.58
CA LYS A 416 -1.57 -2.13 8.22
C LYS A 416 -1.00 -2.37 6.82
N PHE A 417 -0.64 -3.61 6.51
CA PHE A 417 -0.12 -3.97 5.19
C PHE A 417 -1.19 -3.76 4.10
N LYS A 418 -2.42 -4.21 4.32
CA LYS A 418 -3.55 -4.00 3.41
C LYS A 418 -3.82 -2.51 3.18
N PHE A 419 -3.79 -1.71 4.25
CA PHE A 419 -3.96 -0.25 4.15
C PHE A 419 -2.83 0.41 3.36
N LEU A 420 -1.56 0.09 3.70
CA LEU A 420 -0.40 0.67 3.04
C LEU A 420 -0.32 0.26 1.56
N SER A 421 -0.60 -0.99 1.23
CA SER A 421 -0.63 -1.46 -0.16
C SER A 421 -1.74 -0.77 -0.97
N GLY A 422 -2.94 -0.65 -0.41
CA GLY A 422 -4.04 0.09 -1.03
C GLY A 422 -3.73 1.57 -1.24
N PHE A 423 -3.14 2.22 -0.22
CA PHE A 423 -2.71 3.62 -0.29
C PHE A 423 -1.58 3.80 -1.32
N ALA A 424 -0.57 2.93 -1.32
CA ALA A 424 0.53 2.96 -2.27
C ALA A 424 0.03 2.75 -3.71
N PHE A 425 -0.84 1.77 -3.92
CA PHE A 425 -1.44 1.51 -5.23
C PHE A 425 -2.26 2.70 -5.75
N LYS A 426 -3.10 3.29 -4.90
CA LYS A 426 -3.90 4.47 -5.26
C LYS A 426 -3.03 5.66 -5.65
N ASN A 427 -2.00 5.96 -4.85
CA ASN A 427 -1.09 7.07 -5.15
C ASN A 427 -0.22 6.80 -6.38
N PHE A 428 0.21 5.55 -6.58
CA PHE A 428 0.93 5.13 -7.78
C PHE A 428 0.06 5.29 -9.04
N ALA A 429 -1.20 4.86 -8.99
CA ALA A 429 -2.13 5.04 -10.09
C ALA A 429 -2.37 6.53 -10.42
N ILE A 430 -2.56 7.38 -9.40
CA ILE A 430 -2.67 8.84 -9.58
C ILE A 430 -1.38 9.41 -10.18
N GLY A 431 -0.22 8.96 -9.70
CA GLY A 431 1.08 9.37 -10.22
C GLY A 431 1.28 8.99 -11.69
N LEU A 432 0.86 7.79 -12.10
CA LEU A 432 0.88 7.37 -13.50
C LEU A 432 -0.02 8.22 -14.39
N VAL A 433 -1.23 8.52 -13.94
CA VAL A 433 -2.16 9.41 -14.67
C VAL A 433 -1.57 10.81 -14.80
N ALA A 434 -1.02 11.36 -13.72
CA ALA A 434 -0.37 12.67 -13.74
C ALA A 434 0.86 12.69 -14.68
N LEU A 435 1.68 11.64 -14.67
CA LEU A 435 2.81 11.48 -15.58
C LEU A 435 2.35 11.41 -17.04
N TYR A 436 1.29 10.65 -17.31
CA TYR A 436 0.71 10.56 -18.65
C TYR A 436 0.22 11.92 -19.15
N ILE A 437 -0.51 12.66 -18.31
CA ILE A 437 -0.97 14.03 -18.64
C ILE A 437 0.23 14.95 -18.87
N PHE A 438 1.26 14.86 -18.05
CA PHE A 438 2.48 15.67 -18.22
C PHE A 438 3.19 15.35 -19.54
N LEU A 439 3.36 14.07 -19.87
CA LEU A 439 4.01 13.66 -21.11
C LEU A 439 3.20 14.07 -22.35
N THR A 440 1.87 13.98 -22.31
CA THR A 440 1.00 14.43 -23.41
C THR A 440 1.06 15.96 -23.58
N ALA A 441 0.99 16.71 -22.48
CA ALA A 441 1.13 18.17 -22.51
C ALA A 441 2.52 18.59 -23.01
N PHE A 442 3.58 17.94 -22.54
CA PHE A 442 4.94 18.20 -23.01
C PHE A 442 5.12 17.88 -24.51
N SER A 443 4.57 16.76 -24.98
CA SER A 443 4.58 16.39 -26.39
C SER A 443 3.81 17.41 -27.23
N PHE A 444 2.66 17.87 -26.76
CA PHE A 444 1.88 18.91 -27.43
C PHE A 444 2.64 20.23 -27.54
N LEU A 445 3.26 20.68 -26.44
CA LEU A 445 4.10 21.89 -26.43
C LEU A 445 5.28 21.75 -27.38
N ARG A 446 5.92 20.57 -27.42
CA ARG A 446 7.03 20.29 -28.32
C ARG A 446 6.61 20.33 -29.79
N ILE A 447 5.44 19.78 -30.11
CA ILE A 447 4.86 19.84 -31.46
C ILE A 447 4.59 21.30 -31.86
N GLN A 448 3.96 22.08 -30.97
CA GLN A 448 3.69 23.51 -31.20
C GLN A 448 5.00 24.30 -31.43
N TYR A 449 6.01 24.04 -30.61
CA TYR A 449 7.31 24.67 -30.77
C TYR A 449 7.98 24.29 -32.10
N ASN A 450 7.94 23.00 -32.47
CA ASN A 450 8.49 22.55 -33.73
C ASN A 450 7.74 23.10 -34.94
N ASN A 451 6.40 23.19 -34.87
CA ASN A 451 5.59 23.78 -35.94
C ASN A 451 5.92 25.27 -36.13
N LYS A 452 6.09 26.04 -35.05
CA LYS A 452 6.55 27.43 -35.16
C LYS A 452 7.93 27.56 -35.79
N LYS A 453 8.86 26.63 -35.47
CA LYS A 453 10.16 26.59 -36.16
C LYS A 453 10.04 26.24 -37.63
N LEU A 454 9.18 25.28 -37.98
CA LEU A 454 8.93 24.90 -39.36
C LEU A 454 8.40 26.08 -40.18
N GLU A 455 7.48 26.87 -39.64
CA GLU A 455 6.99 28.09 -40.28
C GLU A 455 8.11 29.12 -40.51
N GLN A 456 9.04 29.27 -39.54
CA GLN A 456 10.19 30.17 -39.67
C GLN A 456 11.15 29.74 -40.80
N PHE A 457 11.27 28.41 -41.04
CA PHE A 457 12.12 27.88 -42.09
C PHE A 457 11.43 27.69 -43.44
N ALA A 458 10.12 27.85 -43.51
CA ALA A 458 9.36 27.69 -44.77
C ALA A 458 9.85 28.66 -45.89
N ALA A 459 10.21 29.90 -45.51
CA ALA A 459 10.79 30.87 -46.46
C ALA A 459 12.17 30.41 -46.98
N ILE A 460 12.98 29.83 -46.09
CA ILE A 460 14.31 29.31 -46.45
C ILE A 460 14.19 28.07 -47.34
N GLU A 461 13.23 27.22 -47.11
CA GLU A 461 12.95 26.02 -47.94
C GLU A 461 12.53 26.41 -49.37
N VAL A 462 11.73 27.44 -49.53
CA VAL A 462 11.36 28.00 -50.82
C VAL A 462 12.57 28.58 -51.54
N GLU A 463 13.45 29.27 -50.84
CA GLU A 463 14.68 29.85 -51.38
C GLU A 463 15.70 28.74 -51.73
N PHE A 464 15.87 27.75 -50.86
CA PHE A 464 16.69 26.55 -51.13
C PHE A 464 16.18 25.77 -52.35
N SER A 465 14.89 25.61 -52.52
CA SER A 465 14.30 24.93 -53.67
C SER A 465 14.58 25.67 -54.98
N LYS A 466 14.52 27.02 -54.96
CA LYS A 466 14.86 27.88 -56.11
C LYS A 466 16.34 27.74 -56.46
N ILE A 467 17.23 27.82 -55.47
CA ILE A 467 18.68 27.66 -55.65
C ILE A 467 19.00 26.27 -56.17
N ASN A 468 18.37 25.25 -55.62
CA ASN A 468 18.60 23.86 -56.06
C ASN A 468 18.08 23.58 -57.47
N ALA A 469 16.99 24.25 -57.87
CA ALA A 469 16.46 24.20 -59.23
C ALA A 469 17.42 24.82 -60.24
N ILE A 470 18.21 25.83 -59.85
CA ILE A 470 19.25 26.45 -60.69
C ILE A 470 20.54 25.65 -60.64
N TYR A 471 20.94 25.18 -59.48
CA TYR A 471 22.21 24.47 -59.26
C TYR A 471 22.21 23.06 -59.84
N SER A 472 21.11 22.35 -59.77
CA SER A 472 20.98 20.97 -60.27
C SER A 472 21.26 20.82 -61.78
N PRO A 473 20.69 21.64 -62.68
CA PRO A 473 21.03 21.55 -64.11
C PRO A 473 22.46 21.98 -64.39
N ILE A 474 22.97 23.01 -63.68
CA ILE A 474 24.38 23.45 -63.86
C ILE A 474 25.33 22.35 -63.43
N ASN A 475 25.09 21.73 -62.30
CA ASN A 475 25.94 20.61 -61.83
C ASN A 475 25.91 19.41 -62.75
N ARG A 476 24.73 19.15 -63.37
CA ARG A 476 24.61 18.11 -64.40
C ARG A 476 25.42 18.44 -65.64
N GLN A 477 25.41 19.69 -66.08
CA GLN A 477 26.24 20.14 -67.21
C GLN A 477 27.76 20.05 -66.89
N VAL A 478 28.16 20.47 -65.72
CA VAL A 478 29.56 20.37 -65.24
C VAL A 478 30.02 18.91 -65.19
N ASN A 479 29.18 18.03 -64.70
CA ASN A 479 29.50 16.59 -64.68
C ASN A 479 29.56 15.99 -66.10
N LEU A 480 28.70 16.37 -67.01
CA LEU A 480 28.77 15.96 -68.40
C LEU A 480 30.03 16.50 -69.09
N LEU A 481 30.43 17.75 -68.85
CA LEU A 481 31.68 18.33 -69.32
C LEU A 481 32.91 17.62 -68.78
N LYS A 482 32.89 17.30 -67.47
CA LYS A 482 33.94 16.50 -66.84
C LYS A 482 34.10 15.10 -67.46
N GLN A 483 32.97 14.43 -67.66
CA GLN A 483 32.96 13.12 -68.32
C GLN A 483 33.47 13.19 -69.76
N SER A 484 33.04 14.20 -70.55
CA SER A 484 33.48 14.37 -71.91
C SER A 484 34.98 14.72 -71.98
N SER A 485 35.50 15.52 -71.04
CA SER A 485 36.92 15.83 -70.90
C SER A 485 37.72 14.58 -70.52
N GLN A 486 37.23 13.75 -69.62
CA GLN A 486 37.90 12.49 -69.28
C GLN A 486 37.89 11.50 -70.43
N ILE A 487 36.83 11.40 -71.18
CA ILE A 487 36.79 10.58 -72.40
C ILE A 487 37.77 11.10 -73.43
N GLY A 488 37.86 12.44 -73.62
CA GLY A 488 38.84 13.05 -74.55
C GLY A 488 40.29 12.77 -74.13
N THR A 489 40.63 12.82 -72.85
CA THR A 489 41.98 12.54 -72.37
C THR A 489 42.34 11.05 -72.48
N THR A 490 41.37 10.16 -72.21
CA THR A 490 41.57 8.71 -72.34
C THR A 490 41.74 8.27 -73.81
N LEU A 491 40.98 8.85 -74.73
CA LEU A 491 41.18 8.58 -76.20
C LEU A 491 42.55 9.03 -76.69
N ARG A 492 42.99 10.20 -76.27
CA ARG A 492 44.28 10.75 -76.66
C ARG A 492 45.48 9.91 -76.14
N SER A 493 45.42 9.51 -74.87
CA SER A 493 46.44 8.66 -74.25
C SER A 493 46.50 7.27 -74.93
N ASN A 494 45.36 6.71 -75.26
CA ASN A 494 45.32 5.41 -75.97
C ASN A 494 45.84 5.47 -77.38
N GLN A 495 45.62 6.56 -78.13
CA GLN A 495 46.22 6.74 -79.47
C GLN A 495 47.77 6.82 -79.42
N ASP A 496 48.28 7.63 -78.51
CA ASP A 496 49.76 7.76 -78.35
C ASP A 496 50.41 6.45 -77.93
N SER A 497 49.80 5.73 -77.00
CA SER A 497 50.26 4.44 -76.52
C SER A 497 50.27 3.37 -77.64
N SER A 498 49.15 3.34 -78.39
CA SER A 498 49.06 2.39 -79.54
C SER A 498 50.03 2.66 -80.61
N TYR A 499 50.30 3.94 -80.97
CA TYR A 499 51.30 4.33 -81.92
C TYR A 499 52.69 3.94 -81.47
N GLN A 500 53.06 4.28 -80.21
CA GLN A 500 54.36 3.90 -79.65
C GLN A 500 54.58 2.38 -79.64
N THR A 501 53.58 1.61 -79.34
CA THR A 501 53.66 0.15 -79.32
C THR A 501 53.85 -0.42 -80.72
N LEU A 502 53.17 0.08 -81.74
CA LEU A 502 53.34 -0.31 -83.10
C LEU A 502 54.76 0.01 -83.61
N VAL A 503 55.30 1.18 -83.25
CA VAL A 503 56.71 1.55 -83.56
C VAL A 503 57.68 0.60 -82.89
N GLN A 504 57.45 0.21 -81.65
CA GLN A 504 58.35 -0.74 -80.96
C GLN A 504 58.24 -2.15 -81.53
N ILE A 505 57.07 -2.62 -81.93
CA ILE A 505 56.88 -3.90 -82.63
C ILE A 505 57.63 -3.86 -83.96
N SER A 506 57.53 -2.78 -84.74
CA SER A 506 58.28 -2.61 -85.99
C SER A 506 59.76 -2.64 -85.80
N ASN A 507 60.26 -1.91 -84.77
CA ASN A 507 61.69 -1.85 -84.46
C ASN A 507 62.27 -3.17 -83.92
N SER A 508 61.41 -4.03 -83.39
CA SER A 508 61.80 -5.36 -82.89
C SER A 508 61.83 -6.43 -83.97
N THR A 509 61.38 -6.08 -85.18
CA THR A 509 61.24 -7.02 -86.29
C THR A 509 62.62 -7.33 -86.91
N GLN A 510 62.92 -8.59 -86.97
CA GLN A 510 64.18 -9.06 -87.61
C GLN A 510 63.96 -9.21 -89.13
N PRO A 511 65.03 -9.09 -89.93
CA PRO A 511 64.95 -9.15 -91.40
C PRO A 511 64.30 -10.43 -91.97
N ARG A 512 64.26 -11.49 -91.15
CA ARG A 512 63.69 -12.81 -91.51
C ARG A 512 62.28 -13.05 -91.01
N VAL A 513 61.62 -12.05 -90.43
CA VAL A 513 60.25 -12.07 -89.95
C VAL A 513 59.39 -11.12 -90.78
N ARG A 514 58.30 -11.57 -91.29
CA ARG A 514 57.31 -10.76 -92.05
C ARG A 514 55.95 -10.84 -91.42
N PHE A 515 55.29 -9.69 -91.21
CA PHE A 515 53.93 -9.62 -90.71
C PHE A 515 52.96 -9.81 -91.86
N SER A 516 51.86 -10.57 -91.57
CA SER A 516 50.73 -10.68 -92.43
C SER A 516 49.55 -9.84 -91.87
N LYS A 517 49.45 -9.78 -90.55
CA LYS A 517 48.35 -9.03 -89.87
C LYS A 517 48.76 -8.60 -88.48
N ILE A 518 48.39 -7.40 -88.08
CA ILE A 518 48.48 -6.91 -86.71
C ILE A 518 47.11 -6.42 -86.35
N GLU A 519 46.53 -7.01 -85.31
CA GLU A 519 45.20 -6.63 -84.74
C GLU A 519 45.39 -6.15 -83.34
N TYR A 520 44.87 -4.98 -83.03
CA TYR A 520 44.72 -4.45 -81.67
C TYR A 520 43.20 -4.57 -81.24
N ASP A 521 42.95 -5.29 -80.16
CA ASP A 521 41.59 -5.57 -79.71
C ASP A 521 40.98 -4.45 -78.87
N GLY A 522 41.65 -3.34 -78.65
CA GLY A 522 41.18 -2.23 -77.85
C GLY A 522 41.35 -2.43 -76.32
N ASN A 523 41.72 -3.63 -75.87
CA ASN A 523 41.93 -4.00 -74.48
C ASN A 523 43.36 -4.25 -74.08
N LEU A 524 44.27 -3.45 -74.63
CA LEU A 524 45.70 -3.60 -74.37
C LEU A 524 46.31 -4.94 -74.84
N SER A 525 45.63 -5.63 -75.78
CA SER A 525 46.16 -6.86 -76.38
C SER A 525 46.34 -6.65 -77.87
N ILE A 526 47.47 -7.08 -78.37
CA ILE A 526 47.82 -7.03 -79.79
C ILE A 526 48.10 -8.44 -80.27
N LYS A 527 47.45 -8.87 -81.34
CA LYS A 527 47.67 -10.11 -82.03
C LYS A 527 48.52 -9.84 -83.26
N ILE A 528 49.69 -10.51 -83.35
CA ILE A 528 50.58 -10.40 -84.49
C ILE A 528 50.61 -11.73 -85.21
N GLU A 529 50.21 -11.72 -86.47
CA GLU A 529 50.30 -12.86 -87.37
C GLU A 529 51.36 -12.59 -88.42
N GLY A 530 52.21 -13.60 -88.74
CA GLY A 530 53.27 -13.44 -89.69
C GLY A 530 53.91 -14.75 -90.10
N THR A 531 54.99 -14.62 -90.91
CA THR A 531 55.82 -15.75 -91.33
C THR A 531 57.28 -15.48 -91.03
N ALA A 532 58.03 -16.54 -90.63
CA ALA A 532 59.48 -16.49 -90.40
C ALA A 532 60.18 -17.68 -91.08
N PHE A 533 61.48 -17.58 -91.27
CA PHE A 533 62.22 -18.63 -91.93
C PHE A 533 62.53 -19.84 -91.04
N SER A 534 62.62 -19.65 -89.71
CA SER A 534 62.85 -20.72 -88.74
C SER A 534 62.15 -20.49 -87.41
N ASP A 535 62.01 -21.57 -86.63
CA ASP A 535 61.47 -21.46 -85.26
C ASP A 535 62.31 -20.57 -84.34
N GLN A 536 63.63 -20.58 -84.58
CA GLN A 536 64.55 -19.74 -83.86
C GLN A 536 64.36 -18.25 -84.14
N ASP A 537 63.98 -17.86 -85.37
CA ASP A 537 63.68 -16.48 -85.75
C ASP A 537 62.40 -16.03 -85.05
N ILE A 538 61.40 -16.93 -84.91
CA ILE A 538 60.13 -16.64 -84.14
C ILE A 538 60.41 -16.44 -82.65
N LEU A 539 61.20 -17.33 -82.05
CA LEU A 539 61.62 -17.25 -80.67
C LEU A 539 62.45 -15.99 -80.37
N ASN A 540 63.36 -15.67 -81.23
CA ASN A 540 64.14 -14.45 -81.09
C ASN A 540 63.30 -13.20 -81.23
N PHE A 541 62.26 -13.21 -82.08
CA PHE A 541 61.32 -12.13 -82.23
C PHE A 541 60.45 -12.00 -80.99
N VAL A 542 59.90 -13.08 -80.43
CA VAL A 542 59.13 -13.05 -79.15
C VAL A 542 60.05 -12.53 -78.04
N ALA A 543 61.30 -12.96 -77.96
CA ALA A 543 62.23 -12.46 -76.95
C ALA A 543 62.58 -10.96 -77.14
N ALA A 544 62.61 -10.47 -78.36
CA ALA A 544 62.79 -9.04 -78.64
C ALA A 544 61.56 -8.20 -78.27
N LEU A 545 60.35 -8.71 -78.51
CA LEU A 545 59.11 -8.09 -78.10
C LEU A 545 59.01 -7.99 -76.57
N ASN A 546 59.37 -9.04 -75.86
CA ASN A 546 59.36 -9.06 -74.40
C ASN A 546 60.39 -8.09 -73.76
N LYS A 547 61.35 -7.61 -74.49
CA LYS A 547 62.33 -6.60 -74.04
C LYS A 547 61.82 -5.16 -74.20
N GLN A 548 60.70 -4.94 -74.90
CA GLN A 548 60.19 -3.60 -75.15
C GLN A 548 59.45 -3.03 -73.96
N LYS A 549 59.60 -1.74 -73.72
CA LYS A 549 59.03 -1.08 -72.55
C LYS A 549 57.46 -1.04 -72.53
N THR A 550 56.89 -0.98 -73.74
CA THR A 550 55.43 -0.88 -73.91
C THR A 550 54.74 -2.26 -73.89
N ILE A 551 55.48 -3.34 -74.02
CA ILE A 551 54.93 -4.70 -74.03
C ILE A 551 55.14 -5.33 -72.66
N ALA A 552 54.03 -5.77 -72.04
CA ALA A 552 54.03 -6.43 -70.74
C ALA A 552 54.46 -7.91 -70.89
N SER A 553 53.96 -8.57 -71.93
CA SER A 553 54.26 -9.94 -72.26
C SER A 553 53.96 -10.21 -73.75
N ALA A 554 54.83 -10.95 -74.42
CA ALA A 554 54.55 -11.49 -75.72
C ALA A 554 54.67 -13.02 -75.65
N THR A 555 53.63 -13.71 -76.04
CA THR A 555 53.56 -15.18 -76.00
C THR A 555 53.28 -15.74 -77.41
N LEU A 556 53.95 -16.76 -77.75
CA LEU A 556 53.70 -17.48 -78.98
C LEU A 556 52.47 -18.37 -78.83
N SER A 557 51.39 -18.08 -79.60
CA SER A 557 50.14 -18.80 -79.53
C SER A 557 50.09 -20.03 -80.45
N SER A 558 50.64 -19.92 -81.65
CA SER A 558 50.69 -21.05 -82.59
C SER A 558 51.78 -20.88 -83.59
N VAL A 559 52.33 -22.01 -84.07
CA VAL A 559 53.26 -22.10 -85.23
C VAL A 559 52.72 -23.21 -86.12
N SER A 560 52.65 -22.94 -87.40
CA SER A 560 52.28 -23.91 -88.42
C SER A 560 53.19 -23.81 -89.66
N ALA A 561 53.36 -24.87 -90.44
CA ALA A 561 54.02 -24.79 -91.68
C ALA A 561 53.26 -23.91 -92.69
N ALA A 562 53.82 -22.85 -93.22
CA ALA A 562 53.20 -22.02 -94.24
C ALA A 562 53.04 -22.81 -95.52
N GLY A 563 51.80 -22.95 -95.99
CA GLY A 563 51.51 -23.68 -97.26
C GLY A 563 52.25 -23.09 -98.41
N GLN A 564 52.83 -23.92 -99.23
CA GLN A 564 53.55 -23.53 -100.46
C GLN A 564 52.54 -22.87 -101.43
N GLN A 565 52.65 -21.60 -101.68
CA GLN A 565 52.15 -20.99 -102.90
C GLN A 565 53.12 -21.31 -104.05
N GLN A 566 52.55 -21.95 -105.08
CA GLN A 566 53.29 -22.28 -106.33
C GLN A 566 53.87 -21.01 -107.00
N GLY A 567 55.12 -20.95 -107.12
CA GLY A 567 55.81 -19.99 -108.00
C GLY A 567 57.12 -19.45 -107.43
N LEU A 568 58.27 -20.04 -107.89
CA LEU A 568 59.64 -19.57 -107.73
C LEU A 568 60.25 -19.58 -106.30
N SER A 569 61.02 -20.63 -106.08
CA SER A 569 62.17 -20.69 -105.17
C SER A 569 62.03 -19.85 -103.87
N ALA A 570 61.18 -20.22 -103.02
CA ALA A 570 61.13 -19.63 -101.66
C ALA A 570 61.56 -20.68 -100.64
N ALA A 571 62.49 -20.34 -99.80
CA ALA A 571 62.90 -21.14 -98.65
C ALA A 571 61.71 -21.43 -97.74
N PRO A 572 61.65 -22.57 -97.05
CA PRO A 572 60.55 -22.95 -96.21
C PRO A 572 60.28 -21.89 -95.13
N SER A 573 59.04 -21.34 -95.12
CA SER A 573 58.63 -20.37 -94.10
C SER A 573 57.63 -21.00 -93.19
N LYS A 574 57.64 -20.62 -91.90
CA LYS A 574 56.68 -21.01 -90.87
C LYS A 574 55.75 -19.85 -90.50
N ALA A 575 54.47 -20.09 -90.46
CA ALA A 575 53.47 -19.10 -90.02
C ALA A 575 53.37 -19.13 -88.47
N PHE A 576 53.29 -17.97 -87.89
CA PHE A 576 53.16 -17.83 -86.42
C PHE A 576 52.04 -16.86 -86.04
N VAL A 577 51.55 -17.05 -84.86
CA VAL A 577 50.66 -16.12 -84.16
C VAL A 577 51.21 -15.80 -82.76
N ILE A 578 51.44 -14.53 -82.52
CA ILE A 578 51.96 -14.04 -81.22
C ILE A 578 50.84 -13.12 -80.60
N LEU A 579 50.59 -13.34 -79.32
CA LEU A 579 49.74 -12.46 -78.53
C LEU A 579 50.65 -11.60 -77.63
N CYS A 580 50.53 -10.30 -77.78
CA CYS A 580 51.23 -9.31 -76.97
C CYS A 580 50.29 -8.59 -76.07
N GLN A 581 50.55 -8.53 -74.79
CA GLN A 581 49.90 -7.63 -73.86
C GLN A 581 50.69 -6.33 -73.74
N VAL A 582 49.96 -5.22 -73.90
CA VAL A 582 50.57 -3.89 -73.81
C VAL A 582 50.48 -3.43 -72.36
N ARG A 583 51.46 -2.76 -71.84
CA ARG A 583 51.44 -2.15 -70.53
C ARG A 583 50.51 -0.93 -70.57
N PRO A 584 49.59 -0.80 -69.61
CA PRO A 584 48.87 0.45 -69.50
C PRO A 584 49.87 1.59 -69.26
N SER A 585 49.69 2.67 -69.96
CA SER A 585 50.53 3.89 -69.86
C SER A 585 50.29 4.65 -68.56
#